data_5db4e8d592bfae7214f294557a6ddda5
#
_entry.id   5db4e8d592bfae7214f294557a6ddda5
#
_cell.length_a   1.000
_cell.length_b   1.000
_cell.length_c   1.000
_cell.angle_alpha   90.00
_cell.angle_beta   90.00
_cell.angle_gamma   90.00
#
_symmetry.space_group_name_H-M   'P 1'
#
loop_
_entity.id
_entity.type
_entity.pdbx_description
1 polymer ?
#
loop_
_entity_poly.entity_id
_entity_poly.type
_entity_poly.pdbx_seq_one_letter_code
_entity_poly.pdbx_strand_id
1 'polypeptide(L)'
;MLLMIDNYDSFTFNLVQYFCELGEEVKVVRNDEVTLDEIAAFQADRLVLSPGPCSPDEAGICVPALKRFAGQLPILGVCLGHQSIGAAMGGRIVRAKEQMHGKTSVITTDEQGVFAGLPRQFTVNRYHSLAIERASCPEVLAVTAWTEDGEIMGVRHKELPIEGVQFHPESILTEHGHAMLKNFLEQRA
;
A
#
# COMPACT_ATOMS: atom_id res chain seq x y z
N MET A 1 9.61 -4.25 -15.01
CA MET A 1 8.88 -2.99 -14.98
C MET A 1 7.82 -3.04 -13.89
N LEU A 2 7.66 -1.96 -13.14
CA LEU A 2 6.64 -1.79 -12.12
C LEU A 2 5.49 -0.97 -12.70
N LEU A 3 4.26 -1.45 -12.54
CA LEU A 3 3.05 -0.70 -12.92
C LEU A 3 2.48 0.00 -11.69
N MET A 4 2.33 1.31 -11.77
CA MET A 4 1.73 2.16 -10.75
C MET A 4 0.31 2.54 -11.18
N ILE A 5 -0.70 2.15 -10.40
CA ILE A 5 -2.06 2.65 -10.60
C ILE A 5 -2.18 3.95 -9.80
N ASP A 6 -2.37 5.05 -10.52
CA ASP A 6 -2.51 6.38 -9.94
C ASP A 6 -3.97 6.63 -9.55
N ASN A 7 -4.21 6.85 -8.28
CA ASN A 7 -5.52 7.16 -7.72
C ASN A 7 -5.78 8.68 -7.65
N TYR A 8 -5.23 9.45 -8.60
CA TYR A 8 -5.39 10.90 -8.66
C TYR A 8 -4.87 11.61 -7.41
N ASP A 9 -3.68 11.23 -7.00
CA ASP A 9 -3.04 11.75 -5.80
C ASP A 9 -1.76 12.52 -6.13
N SER A 10 -1.55 13.65 -5.44
CA SER A 10 -0.35 14.46 -5.63
C SER A 10 0.93 13.76 -5.17
N PHE A 11 0.83 12.76 -4.29
CA PHE A 11 2.00 12.01 -3.79
C PHE A 11 2.40 10.84 -4.68
N THR A 12 1.60 10.49 -5.69
CA THR A 12 1.91 9.36 -6.58
C THR A 12 3.29 9.50 -7.22
N PHE A 13 3.63 10.68 -7.72
CA PHE A 13 4.91 10.91 -8.40
C PHE A 13 6.10 10.91 -7.44
N ASN A 14 5.90 11.17 -6.15
CA ASN A 14 6.95 10.99 -5.15
C ASN A 14 7.27 9.50 -4.98
N LEU A 15 6.25 8.62 -4.99
CA LEU A 15 6.46 7.17 -5.01
C LEU A 15 7.21 6.74 -6.27
N VAL A 16 6.79 7.25 -7.43
CA VAL A 16 7.47 6.97 -8.72
C VAL A 16 8.94 7.36 -8.62
N GLN A 17 9.23 8.56 -8.10
CA GLN A 17 10.61 9.04 -7.93
C GLN A 17 11.43 8.10 -7.05
N TYR A 18 10.88 7.68 -5.90
CA TYR A 18 11.58 6.76 -5.00
C TYR A 18 11.91 5.42 -5.68
N PHE A 19 10.95 4.85 -6.42
CA PHE A 19 11.20 3.62 -7.16
C PHE A 19 12.24 3.82 -8.27
N CYS A 20 12.21 4.94 -8.98
CA CYS A 20 13.21 5.26 -10.00
C CYS A 20 14.61 5.41 -9.38
N GLU A 21 14.71 6.05 -8.22
CA GLU A 21 15.97 6.17 -7.47
C GLU A 21 16.53 4.81 -7.05
N LEU A 22 15.65 3.81 -6.85
CA LEU A 22 16.02 2.42 -6.57
C LEU A 22 16.36 1.61 -7.83
N GLY A 23 16.33 2.23 -9.00
CA GLY A 23 16.69 1.61 -10.26
C GLY A 23 15.53 0.92 -10.99
N GLU A 24 14.29 1.13 -10.56
CA GLU A 24 13.13 0.49 -11.17
C GLU A 24 12.56 1.33 -12.33
N GLU A 25 12.11 0.65 -13.39
CA GLU A 25 11.35 1.27 -14.46
C GLU A 25 9.87 1.28 -14.06
N VAL A 26 9.25 2.47 -14.04
CA VAL A 26 7.86 2.64 -13.58
C VAL A 26 6.99 3.15 -14.71
N LYS A 27 5.86 2.45 -14.95
CA LYS A 27 4.78 2.93 -15.82
C LYS A 27 3.60 3.34 -14.95
N VAL A 28 3.06 4.53 -15.21
CA VAL A 28 1.92 5.08 -14.45
C VAL A 28 0.67 5.03 -15.33
N VAL A 29 -0.43 4.49 -14.77
CA VAL A 29 -1.75 4.52 -15.40
C VAL A 29 -2.77 4.96 -14.36
N ARG A 30 -3.78 5.73 -14.78
CA ARG A 30 -4.84 6.19 -13.88
C ARG A 30 -5.87 5.10 -13.65
N ASN A 31 -6.49 5.11 -12.48
CA ASN A 31 -7.39 4.04 -12.03
C ASN A 31 -8.68 3.91 -12.85
N ASP A 32 -9.07 4.92 -13.62
CA ASP A 32 -10.26 4.96 -14.48
C ASP A 32 -9.93 5.01 -15.99
N GLU A 33 -8.64 4.95 -16.34
CA GLU A 33 -8.17 5.03 -17.72
C GLU A 33 -7.53 3.72 -18.21
N VAL A 34 -7.69 2.63 -17.48
CA VAL A 34 -7.09 1.33 -17.79
C VAL A 34 -8.08 0.21 -17.48
N THR A 35 -8.07 -0.83 -18.31
CA THR A 35 -8.84 -2.05 -18.08
C THR A 35 -7.95 -3.14 -17.48
N LEU A 36 -8.58 -4.18 -16.92
CA LEU A 36 -7.84 -5.33 -16.39
C LEU A 36 -7.04 -6.05 -17.50
N ASP A 37 -7.59 -6.16 -18.69
CA ASP A 37 -6.89 -6.79 -19.83
C ASP A 37 -5.69 -5.95 -20.27
N GLU A 38 -5.80 -4.64 -20.26
CA GLU A 38 -4.68 -3.75 -20.55
C GLU A 38 -3.58 -3.88 -19.49
N ILE A 39 -3.95 -3.99 -18.21
CA ILE A 39 -2.98 -4.24 -17.13
C ILE A 39 -2.25 -5.56 -17.37
N ALA A 40 -2.98 -6.63 -17.71
CA ALA A 40 -2.38 -7.92 -18.03
C ALA A 40 -1.41 -7.83 -19.24
N ALA A 41 -1.78 -7.04 -20.25
CA ALA A 41 -0.97 -6.86 -21.44
C ALA A 41 0.36 -6.14 -21.21
N PHE A 42 0.47 -5.33 -20.16
CA PHE A 42 1.73 -4.68 -19.80
C PHE A 42 2.81 -5.67 -19.33
N GLN A 43 2.41 -6.86 -18.87
CA GLN A 43 3.33 -7.88 -18.34
C GLN A 43 4.29 -7.32 -17.29
N ALA A 44 3.76 -6.50 -16.39
CA ALA A 44 4.54 -5.92 -15.31
C ALA A 44 5.05 -6.99 -14.34
N ASP A 45 6.20 -6.72 -13.74
CA ASP A 45 6.77 -7.59 -12.70
C ASP A 45 6.16 -7.33 -11.33
N ARG A 46 5.63 -6.14 -11.12
CA ARG A 46 5.05 -5.68 -9.86
C ARG A 46 3.93 -4.69 -10.10
N LEU A 47 3.00 -4.62 -9.17
CA LEU A 47 1.87 -3.70 -9.19
C LEU A 47 1.87 -2.88 -7.90
N VAL A 48 1.75 -1.56 -8.02
CA VAL A 48 1.62 -0.66 -6.88
C VAL A 48 0.33 0.13 -7.02
N LEU A 49 -0.47 0.17 -5.96
CA LEU A 49 -1.69 0.97 -5.86
C LEU A 49 -1.36 2.21 -5.04
N SER A 50 -1.48 3.38 -5.65
CA SER A 50 -1.05 4.65 -5.05
C SER A 50 -1.99 5.14 -3.94
N PRO A 51 -1.55 6.12 -3.15
CA PRO A 51 -2.45 6.94 -2.35
C PRO A 51 -3.54 7.56 -3.22
N GLY A 52 -4.60 8.03 -2.58
CA GLY A 52 -5.67 8.74 -3.27
C GLY A 52 -6.74 9.21 -2.31
N PRO A 53 -7.68 10.02 -2.81
CA PRO A 53 -8.79 10.54 -2.02
C PRO A 53 -9.91 9.51 -1.86
N CYS A 54 -10.86 9.82 -0.99
CA CYS A 54 -12.10 9.07 -0.77
C CYS A 54 -11.86 7.67 -0.20
N SER A 55 -12.53 6.66 -0.72
CA SER A 55 -12.49 5.28 -0.22
C SER A 55 -12.19 4.30 -1.35
N PRO A 56 -11.94 3.01 -1.03
CA PRO A 56 -11.74 1.98 -2.05
C PRO A 56 -12.90 1.87 -3.06
N ASP A 57 -14.12 2.22 -2.69
CA ASP A 57 -15.28 2.20 -3.58
C ASP A 57 -15.14 3.21 -4.74
N GLU A 58 -14.39 4.28 -4.52
CA GLU A 58 -14.11 5.31 -5.53
C GLU A 58 -12.73 5.18 -6.17
N ALA A 59 -12.01 4.10 -5.90
CA ALA A 59 -10.65 3.88 -6.42
C ALA A 59 -10.61 3.15 -7.78
N GLY A 60 -11.68 3.22 -8.56
CA GLY A 60 -11.74 2.67 -9.92
C GLY A 60 -11.37 1.19 -9.99
N ILE A 61 -10.30 0.88 -10.72
CA ILE A 61 -9.86 -0.48 -11.01
C ILE A 61 -9.14 -1.19 -9.83
N CYS A 62 -8.83 -0.50 -8.73
CA CYS A 62 -7.94 -1.04 -7.69
C CYS A 62 -8.42 -2.34 -7.07
N VAL A 63 -9.67 -2.41 -6.60
CA VAL A 63 -10.22 -3.64 -6.00
C VAL A 63 -10.34 -4.77 -7.03
N PRO A 64 -10.90 -4.54 -8.25
CA PRO A 64 -10.89 -5.56 -9.30
C PRO A 64 -9.49 -6.04 -9.68
N ALA A 65 -8.50 -5.15 -9.76
CA ALA A 65 -7.13 -5.52 -10.07
C ALA A 65 -6.51 -6.42 -9.00
N LEU A 66 -6.74 -6.11 -7.72
CA LEU A 66 -6.31 -6.95 -6.61
C LEU A 66 -6.89 -8.37 -6.73
N LYS A 67 -8.18 -8.48 -7.02
CA LYS A 67 -8.84 -9.79 -7.14
C LYS A 67 -8.31 -10.58 -8.32
N ARG A 68 -8.03 -9.92 -9.45
CA ARG A 68 -7.55 -10.62 -10.65
C ARG A 68 -6.08 -11.00 -10.57
N PHE A 69 -5.22 -10.14 -10.04
CA PHE A 69 -3.77 -10.34 -10.07
C PHE A 69 -3.19 -10.92 -8.79
N ALA A 70 -4.00 -11.16 -7.77
CA ALA A 70 -3.57 -11.83 -6.55
C ALA A 70 -2.91 -13.18 -6.88
N GLY A 71 -1.68 -13.37 -6.40
CA GLY A 71 -0.91 -14.58 -6.66
C GLY A 71 -0.18 -14.61 -8.01
N GLN A 72 -0.37 -13.63 -8.88
CA GLN A 72 0.31 -13.56 -10.19
C GLN A 72 1.55 -12.68 -10.16
N LEU A 73 1.54 -11.62 -9.37
CA LEU A 73 2.68 -10.72 -9.19
C LEU A 73 2.62 -10.07 -7.81
N PRO A 74 3.76 -9.58 -7.29
CA PRO A 74 3.77 -8.83 -6.04
C PRO A 74 2.98 -7.54 -6.15
N ILE A 75 2.17 -7.25 -5.12
CA ILE A 75 1.33 -6.05 -5.04
C ILE A 75 1.61 -5.30 -3.76
N LEU A 76 1.85 -3.99 -3.87
CA LEU A 76 1.96 -3.08 -2.75
C LEU A 76 0.83 -2.05 -2.83
N GLY A 77 0.12 -1.86 -1.73
CA GLY A 77 -0.87 -0.79 -1.60
C GLY A 77 -0.39 0.28 -0.62
N VAL A 78 -0.50 1.55 -1.00
CA VAL A 78 -0.11 2.68 -0.16
C VAL A 78 -1.35 3.53 0.13
N CYS A 79 -1.65 3.78 1.39
CA CYS A 79 -2.78 4.57 1.87
C CYS A 79 -4.11 4.05 1.30
N LEU A 80 -4.69 4.68 0.28
CA LEU A 80 -5.91 4.19 -0.39
C LEU A 80 -5.70 2.79 -0.97
N GLY A 81 -4.52 2.51 -1.52
CA GLY A 81 -4.16 1.18 -2.03
C GLY A 81 -4.13 0.11 -0.93
N HIS A 82 -3.66 0.45 0.26
CA HIS A 82 -3.70 -0.40 1.44
C HIS A 82 -5.16 -0.68 1.87
N GLN A 83 -5.99 0.35 1.92
CA GLN A 83 -7.41 0.18 2.23
C GLN A 83 -8.12 -0.69 1.18
N SER A 84 -7.73 -0.56 -0.08
CA SER A 84 -8.24 -1.39 -1.17
C SER A 84 -7.90 -2.87 -0.97
N ILE A 85 -6.72 -3.18 -0.42
CA ILE A 85 -6.36 -4.55 -0.04
C ILE A 85 -7.32 -5.06 1.05
N GLY A 86 -7.54 -4.28 2.08
CA GLY A 86 -8.49 -4.64 3.14
C GLY A 86 -9.88 -4.93 2.59
N ALA A 87 -10.39 -4.05 1.73
CA ALA A 87 -11.70 -4.19 1.11
C ALA A 87 -11.78 -5.40 0.18
N ALA A 88 -10.77 -5.61 -0.67
CA ALA A 88 -10.72 -6.74 -1.61
C ALA A 88 -10.74 -8.10 -0.91
N MET A 89 -10.14 -8.18 0.27
CA MET A 89 -10.07 -9.42 1.06
C MET A 89 -11.27 -9.61 2.01
N GLY A 90 -12.25 -8.69 1.99
CA GLY A 90 -13.49 -8.81 2.74
C GLY A 90 -13.55 -8.03 4.04
N GLY A 91 -12.56 -7.19 4.34
CA GLY A 91 -12.56 -6.31 5.50
C GLY A 91 -13.43 -5.07 5.31
N ARG A 92 -13.67 -4.37 6.41
CA ARG A 92 -14.43 -3.11 6.40
C ARG A 92 -13.47 -1.94 6.53
N ILE A 93 -13.76 -0.88 5.78
CA ILE A 93 -13.04 0.38 5.86
C ILE A 93 -13.93 1.35 6.66
N VAL A 94 -13.38 1.85 7.75
CA VAL A 94 -14.11 2.68 8.72
C VAL A 94 -13.34 3.97 8.98
N ARG A 95 -13.94 4.90 9.70
CA ARG A 95 -13.23 6.10 10.13
C ARG A 95 -12.06 5.73 11.02
N ALA A 96 -10.91 6.34 10.76
CA ALA A 96 -9.74 6.20 11.62
C ALA A 96 -10.06 6.72 13.03
N LYS A 97 -9.40 6.15 14.03
CA LYS A 97 -9.53 6.58 15.43
C LYS A 97 -9.20 8.05 15.60
N GLU A 98 -8.24 8.53 14.83
CA GLU A 98 -7.87 9.93 14.76
C GLU A 98 -7.67 10.32 13.29
N GLN A 99 -8.32 11.41 12.86
CA GLN A 99 -8.12 11.93 11.52
C GLN A 99 -6.70 12.53 11.41
N MET A 100 -5.94 12.03 10.45
CA MET A 100 -4.56 12.46 10.22
C MET A 100 -4.44 13.25 8.93
N HIS A 101 -3.76 14.39 9.02
CA HIS A 101 -3.52 15.25 7.86
C HIS A 101 -2.10 15.83 7.93
N GLY A 102 -1.12 15.07 7.46
CA GLY A 102 0.29 15.44 7.51
C GLY A 102 0.91 15.35 8.89
N LYS A 103 0.34 14.54 9.76
CA LYS A 103 0.86 14.29 11.10
C LYS A 103 1.71 13.03 11.14
N THR A 104 2.72 13.04 12.00
CA THR A 104 3.55 11.87 12.23
C THR A 104 3.06 11.04 13.41
N SER A 105 3.33 9.75 13.34
CA SER A 105 3.09 8.80 14.44
C SER A 105 4.21 7.78 14.48
N VAL A 106 4.47 7.24 15.67
CA VAL A 106 5.36 6.10 15.82
C VAL A 106 4.54 4.83 15.58
N ILE A 107 5.05 3.96 14.72
CA ILE A 107 4.45 2.63 14.48
C ILE A 107 5.34 1.55 15.09
N THR A 108 4.71 0.44 15.45
CA THR A 108 5.39 -0.82 15.77
C THR A 108 5.14 -1.79 14.62
N THR A 109 6.16 -2.53 14.21
CA THR A 109 6.07 -3.46 13.08
C THR A 109 6.41 -4.90 13.51
N ASP A 110 6.09 -5.85 12.62
CA ASP A 110 6.46 -7.25 12.79
C ASP A 110 7.88 -7.57 12.27
N GLU A 111 8.61 -6.57 11.76
CA GLU A 111 9.97 -6.69 11.23
C GLU A 111 10.11 -7.67 10.07
N GLN A 112 9.02 -7.92 9.32
CA GLN A 112 9.00 -8.83 8.17
C GLN A 112 8.49 -8.11 6.92
N GLY A 113 8.64 -8.75 5.75
CA GLY A 113 8.20 -8.19 4.48
C GLY A 113 8.88 -6.86 4.18
N VAL A 114 8.10 -5.81 3.94
CA VAL A 114 8.65 -4.46 3.69
C VAL A 114 9.39 -3.90 4.90
N PHE A 115 9.15 -4.43 6.09
CA PHE A 115 9.80 -4.00 7.33
C PHE A 115 11.05 -4.82 7.69
N ALA A 116 11.43 -5.77 6.85
CA ALA A 116 12.59 -6.62 7.11
C ALA A 116 13.89 -5.79 7.22
N GLY A 117 14.66 -6.04 8.28
CA GLY A 117 15.93 -5.34 8.53
C GLY A 117 15.79 -3.92 9.06
N LEU A 118 14.57 -3.45 9.32
CA LEU A 118 14.31 -2.13 9.88
C LEU A 118 14.08 -2.20 11.39
N PRO A 119 14.23 -1.08 12.10
CA PRO A 119 13.88 -1.04 13.53
C PRO A 119 12.42 -1.44 13.73
N ARG A 120 12.14 -2.07 14.88
CA ARG A 120 10.77 -2.46 15.22
C ARG A 120 9.82 -1.28 15.34
N GLN A 121 10.31 -0.13 15.77
CA GLN A 121 9.54 1.10 15.88
C GLN A 121 10.22 2.24 15.13
N PHE A 122 9.45 3.01 14.41
CA PHE A 122 9.93 4.22 13.74
C PHE A 122 8.79 5.17 13.41
N THR A 123 9.12 6.39 13.02
CA THR A 123 8.16 7.46 12.74
C THR A 123 7.74 7.45 11.28
N VAL A 124 6.43 7.58 11.05
CA VAL A 124 5.84 7.64 9.71
C VAL A 124 4.90 8.85 9.57
N ASN A 125 4.75 9.33 8.35
CA ASN A 125 3.81 10.40 8.02
C ASN A 125 2.44 9.80 7.65
N ARG A 126 1.38 10.37 8.20
CA ARG A 126 0.01 9.90 8.01
C ARG A 126 -0.84 10.98 7.35
N TYR A 127 -1.59 10.58 6.33
CA TYR A 127 -2.56 11.40 5.61
C TYR A 127 -3.79 10.56 5.33
N HIS A 128 -4.65 10.30 6.34
CA HIS A 128 -5.84 9.50 6.14
C HIS A 128 -6.91 9.81 7.16
N SER A 129 -8.17 9.69 6.75
CA SER A 129 -9.34 9.75 7.61
C SER A 129 -10.04 8.40 7.75
N LEU A 130 -9.64 7.42 6.95
CA LEU A 130 -10.16 6.05 6.96
C LEU A 130 -9.06 5.06 7.30
N ALA A 131 -9.47 3.89 7.77
CA ALA A 131 -8.56 2.80 8.13
C ALA A 131 -9.27 1.45 7.96
N ILE A 132 -8.48 0.38 7.87
CA ILE A 132 -9.02 -0.99 7.95
C ILE A 132 -9.48 -1.24 9.37
N GLU A 133 -10.75 -1.65 9.53
CA GLU A 133 -11.31 -1.99 10.83
C GLU A 133 -10.62 -3.23 11.40
N ARG A 134 -10.06 -3.11 12.61
CA ARG A 134 -9.33 -4.21 13.23
C ARG A 134 -10.23 -5.41 13.56
N ALA A 135 -11.47 -5.15 14.00
CA ALA A 135 -12.40 -6.20 14.38
C ALA A 135 -12.84 -7.09 13.22
N SER A 136 -12.89 -6.53 12.00
CA SER A 136 -13.27 -7.25 10.78
C SER A 136 -12.10 -7.53 9.84
N CYS A 137 -10.85 -7.33 10.31
CA CYS A 137 -9.68 -7.62 9.49
C CYS A 137 -9.70 -9.09 9.07
N PRO A 138 -9.66 -9.37 7.75
CA PRO A 138 -9.78 -10.75 7.26
C PRO A 138 -8.67 -11.66 7.79
N GLU A 139 -9.00 -12.94 8.02
CA GLU A 139 -8.01 -13.92 8.51
C GLU A 139 -6.84 -14.13 7.54
N VAL A 140 -7.04 -13.91 6.24
CA VAL A 140 -5.98 -14.05 5.24
C VAL A 140 -4.92 -12.95 5.36
N LEU A 141 -5.23 -11.86 6.09
CA LEU A 141 -4.31 -10.75 6.31
C LEU A 141 -3.72 -10.80 7.71
N ALA A 142 -2.40 -10.66 7.80
CA ALA A 142 -1.71 -10.38 9.04
C ALA A 142 -1.62 -8.87 9.24
N VAL A 143 -1.86 -8.39 10.45
CA VAL A 143 -1.56 -6.99 10.81
C VAL A 143 -0.06 -6.89 11.04
N THR A 144 0.62 -6.10 10.22
CA THR A 144 2.09 -6.04 10.18
C THR A 144 2.66 -4.80 10.85
N ALA A 145 1.84 -3.77 11.01
CA ALA A 145 2.22 -2.53 11.69
C ALA A 145 1.00 -1.90 12.35
N TRP A 146 1.21 -1.23 13.48
CA TRP A 146 0.15 -0.61 14.26
C TRP A 146 0.67 0.56 15.09
N THR A 147 -0.23 1.47 15.44
CA THR A 147 0.03 2.56 16.38
C THR A 147 -0.23 2.11 17.82
N GLU A 148 0.16 2.93 18.79
CA GLU A 148 -0.05 2.64 20.20
C GLU A 148 -1.54 2.46 20.54
N ASP A 149 -2.43 3.23 19.90
CA ASP A 149 -3.89 3.10 20.08
C ASP A 149 -4.50 1.93 19.28
N GLY A 150 -3.67 1.12 18.62
CA GLY A 150 -4.08 -0.09 17.92
C GLY A 150 -4.62 0.12 16.52
N GLU A 151 -4.46 1.30 15.91
CA GLU A 151 -4.83 1.51 14.51
C GLU A 151 -3.94 0.67 13.59
N ILE A 152 -4.56 -0.03 12.64
CA ILE A 152 -3.83 -0.82 11.64
C ILE A 152 -3.06 0.12 10.71
N MET A 153 -1.76 -0.06 10.64
CA MET A 153 -0.86 0.74 9.80
C MET A 153 -0.15 -0.08 8.72
N GLY A 154 -0.29 -1.39 8.75
CA GLY A 154 0.22 -2.29 7.73
C GLY A 154 -0.49 -3.63 7.76
N VAL A 155 -0.65 -4.23 6.58
CA VAL A 155 -1.19 -5.58 6.41
C VAL A 155 -0.35 -6.35 5.40
N ARG A 156 -0.35 -7.67 5.51
CA ARG A 156 0.27 -8.57 4.55
C ARG A 156 -0.59 -9.82 4.40
N HIS A 157 -0.79 -10.27 3.15
CA HIS A 157 -1.43 -11.55 2.91
C HIS A 157 -0.53 -12.66 3.45
N LYS A 158 -1.12 -13.64 4.15
CA LYS A 158 -0.36 -14.71 4.81
C LYS A 158 0.30 -15.68 3.84
N GLU A 159 -0.22 -15.77 2.61
CA GLU A 159 0.26 -16.72 1.59
C GLU A 159 0.74 -16.04 0.30
N LEU A 160 0.09 -14.95 -0.11
CA LEU A 160 0.37 -14.27 -1.37
C LEU A 160 1.27 -13.04 -1.16
N PRO A 161 2.06 -12.63 -2.17
CA PRO A 161 2.93 -11.47 -2.07
C PRO A 161 2.15 -10.15 -2.21
N ILE A 162 1.23 -9.91 -1.30
CA ILE A 162 0.39 -8.71 -1.23
C ILE A 162 0.62 -8.04 0.12
N GLU A 163 1.00 -6.78 0.10
CA GLU A 163 1.32 -6.02 1.30
C GLU A 163 0.81 -4.59 1.18
N GLY A 164 0.39 -4.01 2.30
CA GLY A 164 -0.11 -2.64 2.33
C GLY A 164 0.41 -1.87 3.52
N VAL A 165 0.61 -0.58 3.33
CA VAL A 165 0.96 0.37 4.38
C VAL A 165 -0.01 1.55 4.35
N GLN A 166 -0.54 1.93 5.51
CA GLN A 166 -1.49 3.03 5.64
C GLN A 166 -0.81 4.39 5.54
N PHE A 167 0.43 4.48 5.90
CA PHE A 167 1.24 5.70 5.88
C PHE A 167 1.90 5.91 4.53
N HIS A 168 2.63 7.01 4.40
CA HIS A 168 3.28 7.43 3.15
C HIS A 168 4.79 7.20 3.21
N PRO A 169 5.31 6.08 2.64
CA PRO A 169 6.75 5.83 2.62
C PRO A 169 7.53 6.85 1.77
N GLU A 170 6.86 7.49 0.82
CA GLU A 170 7.44 8.52 -0.06
C GLU A 170 7.57 9.89 0.59
N SER A 171 7.01 10.07 1.79
CA SER A 171 7.13 11.33 2.52
C SER A 171 8.51 11.46 3.16
N ILE A 172 9.07 12.65 3.08
CA ILE A 172 10.34 12.98 3.76
C ILE A 172 10.21 12.84 5.29
N LEU A 173 9.00 12.92 5.83
CA LEU A 173 8.71 12.77 7.26
C LEU A 173 8.63 11.31 7.70
N THR A 174 8.64 10.37 6.77
CA THR A 174 8.66 8.94 7.05
C THR A 174 10.10 8.43 7.09
N GLU A 175 10.48 7.80 8.20
CA GLU A 175 11.76 7.14 8.31
C GLU A 175 11.78 5.84 7.50
N HIS A 176 12.93 5.52 6.92
CA HIS A 176 13.18 4.25 6.20
C HIS A 176 12.30 4.02 4.96
N GLY A 177 11.78 5.09 4.33
CA GLY A 177 10.89 4.95 3.17
C GLY A 177 11.51 4.20 2.01
N HIS A 178 12.73 4.58 1.59
CA HIS A 178 13.43 3.88 0.50
C HIS A 178 13.72 2.42 0.84
N ALA A 179 14.09 2.12 2.08
CA ALA A 179 14.38 0.74 2.50
C ALA A 179 13.12 -0.14 2.43
N MET A 180 11.96 0.39 2.82
CA MET A 180 10.69 -0.34 2.69
C MET A 180 10.35 -0.64 1.23
N LEU A 181 10.49 0.34 0.36
CA LEU A 181 10.21 0.17 -1.07
C LEU A 181 11.21 -0.79 -1.72
N LYS A 182 12.47 -0.73 -1.32
CA LYS A 182 13.48 -1.69 -1.78
C LYS A 182 13.12 -3.11 -1.35
N ASN A 183 12.68 -3.30 -0.12
CA ASN A 183 12.24 -4.62 0.36
C ASN A 183 11.08 -5.15 -0.49
N PHE A 184 10.14 -4.28 -0.88
CA PHE A 184 9.08 -4.69 -1.80
C PHE A 184 9.63 -5.13 -3.16
N LEU A 185 10.60 -4.42 -3.72
CA LEU A 185 11.22 -4.77 -5.01
C LEU A 185 11.95 -6.12 -4.99
N GLU A 186 12.34 -6.59 -3.82
CA GLU A 186 13.01 -7.89 -3.64
C GLU A 186 12.01 -9.05 -3.53
N GLN A 187 10.72 -8.79 -3.37
CA GLN A 187 9.68 -9.81 -3.32
C GLN A 187 9.45 -10.43 -4.71
N ARG A 188 9.06 -11.70 -4.71
CA ARG A 188 8.74 -12.44 -5.93
C ARG A 188 7.38 -13.13 -5.77
N ALA A 189 6.72 -13.32 -6.90
CA ALA A 189 5.47 -14.07 -6.92
C ALA A 189 5.66 -15.54 -6.59
#